data_fbf97d6c2d03025642d15a1e907bb0ae
#
_entry.id   fbf97d6c2d03025642d15a1e907bb0ae
#
_cell.length_a   1.000
_cell.length_b   1.000
_cell.length_c   1.000
_cell.angle_alpha   90.00
_cell.angle_beta   90.00
_cell.angle_gamma   90.00
#
_symmetry.space_group_name_H-M   'P 1'
#
loop_
_entity.id
_entity.type
_entity.pdbx_description
1 polymer ?
#
loop_
_entity_poly.entity_id
_entity_poly.type
_entity_poly.pdbx_seq_one_letter_code
_entity_poly.pdbx_strand_id
1 'polypeptide(L)'
;MNMRWQLKYFRALAALLVAASEALAQEMRPVARRIVVSIPDRKLALVEDGRAVKIYPVAVGAAHTPSPAGSFTVIVRVAHPTWYGPGKVVPPGKSNPLGPRWIGLSRKGYGIHGTSNPRSIGRPASHGCIRMHNADVEELFARVAIGDAVEFYAERTDEVARVFGM
;
A
#
# COMPACT_ATOMS: atom_id res chain seq x y z
N MET A 1 -20.75 -55.51 17.26
CA MET A 1 -20.04 -54.44 16.56
C MET A 1 -19.52 -53.48 17.64
N ASN A 2 -18.16 -53.41 17.81
CA ASN A 2 -17.51 -52.88 19.02
C ASN A 2 -17.68 -51.37 19.19
N MET A 3 -18.30 -50.96 20.26
CA MET A 3 -18.50 -49.54 20.69
C MET A 3 -17.19 -48.71 20.68
N ARG A 4 -16.03 -49.33 20.90
CA ARG A 4 -14.70 -48.71 20.85
C ARG A 4 -14.28 -48.29 19.42
N TRP A 5 -14.78 -48.95 18.38
CA TRP A 5 -14.54 -48.61 16.98
C TRP A 5 -15.36 -47.37 16.56
N GLN A 6 -16.61 -47.32 16.96
CA GLN A 6 -17.50 -46.19 16.70
C GLN A 6 -16.94 -44.90 17.30
N LEU A 7 -16.40 -44.96 18.54
CA LEU A 7 -15.82 -43.79 19.20
C LEU A 7 -14.56 -43.25 18.49
N LYS A 8 -13.74 -44.14 17.90
CA LYS A 8 -12.55 -43.73 17.14
C LYS A 8 -12.92 -43.03 15.84
N TYR A 9 -13.91 -43.51 15.11
CA TYR A 9 -14.40 -42.86 13.88
C TYR A 9 -15.08 -41.53 14.16
N PHE A 10 -15.84 -41.40 15.24
CA PHE A 10 -16.48 -40.17 15.67
C PHE A 10 -15.45 -39.10 16.04
N ARG A 11 -14.38 -39.45 16.73
CA ARG A 11 -13.27 -38.55 17.10
C ARG A 11 -12.46 -38.12 15.87
N ALA A 12 -12.22 -39.02 14.92
CA ALA A 12 -11.52 -38.69 13.68
C ALA A 12 -12.33 -37.77 12.79
N LEU A 13 -13.65 -38.02 12.68
CA LEU A 13 -14.55 -37.14 11.89
C LEU A 13 -14.69 -35.74 12.51
N ALA A 14 -14.81 -35.67 13.84
CA ALA A 14 -14.85 -34.39 14.55
C ALA A 14 -13.55 -33.60 14.39
N ALA A 15 -12.38 -34.25 14.45
CA ALA A 15 -11.09 -33.61 14.23
C ALA A 15 -10.94 -33.09 12.78
N LEU A 16 -11.43 -33.83 11.78
CA LEU A 16 -11.45 -33.38 10.37
C LEU A 16 -12.37 -32.18 10.15
N LEU A 17 -13.53 -32.13 10.79
CA LEU A 17 -14.47 -31.02 10.70
C LEU A 17 -13.90 -29.75 11.36
N VAL A 18 -13.23 -29.90 12.50
CA VAL A 18 -12.55 -28.77 13.18
C VAL A 18 -11.41 -28.26 12.31
N ALA A 19 -10.56 -29.12 11.77
CA ALA A 19 -9.46 -28.72 10.88
C ALA A 19 -9.97 -28.03 9.60
N ALA A 20 -11.07 -28.51 9.03
CA ALA A 20 -11.69 -27.89 7.86
C ALA A 20 -12.29 -26.49 8.19
N SER A 21 -12.90 -26.35 9.37
CA SER A 21 -13.43 -25.05 9.81
C SER A 21 -12.32 -24.03 10.11
N GLU A 22 -11.20 -24.46 10.67
CA GLU A 22 -10.03 -23.60 10.90
C GLU A 22 -9.38 -23.17 9.58
N ALA A 23 -9.27 -24.07 8.60
CA ALA A 23 -8.76 -23.78 7.27
C ALA A 23 -9.63 -22.74 6.54
N LEU A 24 -10.96 -22.91 6.58
CA LEU A 24 -11.91 -21.94 6.03
C LEU A 24 -11.85 -20.57 6.75
N ALA A 25 -11.71 -20.57 8.06
CA ALA A 25 -11.54 -19.33 8.84
C ALA A 25 -10.22 -18.64 8.52
N GLN A 26 -9.17 -19.36 8.21
CA GLN A 26 -7.88 -18.84 7.79
C GLN A 26 -7.98 -18.16 6.41
N GLU A 27 -8.70 -18.75 5.45
CA GLU A 27 -8.93 -18.17 4.12
C GLU A 27 -9.82 -16.89 4.16
N MET A 28 -10.68 -16.78 5.16
CA MET A 28 -11.57 -15.62 5.33
C MET A 28 -10.96 -14.47 6.15
N ARG A 29 -9.74 -14.60 6.67
CA ARG A 29 -9.09 -13.48 7.39
C ARG A 29 -8.80 -12.35 6.41
N PRO A 30 -9.24 -11.11 6.72
CA PRO A 30 -8.84 -9.97 5.92
C PRO A 30 -7.31 -9.86 5.95
N VAL A 31 -6.71 -9.76 4.76
CA VAL A 31 -5.26 -9.57 4.61
C VAL A 31 -4.86 -8.28 5.32
N ALA A 32 -3.97 -8.38 6.30
CA ALA A 32 -3.43 -7.22 6.99
C ALA A 32 -2.49 -6.47 6.03
N ARG A 33 -3.02 -5.38 5.43
CA ARG A 33 -2.32 -4.62 4.40
C ARG A 33 -1.83 -3.28 4.94
N ARG A 34 -0.62 -2.91 4.52
CA ARG A 34 -0.08 -1.57 4.75
C ARG A 34 0.89 -1.16 3.65
N ILE A 35 1.08 0.13 3.51
CA ILE A 35 2.07 0.73 2.62
C ILE A 35 3.23 1.23 3.47
N VAL A 36 4.46 0.89 3.09
CA VAL A 36 5.68 1.38 3.73
C VAL A 36 6.49 2.18 2.72
N VAL A 37 6.85 3.41 3.06
CA VAL A 37 7.67 4.28 2.22
C VAL A 37 9.00 4.58 2.92
N SER A 38 10.10 4.21 2.29
CA SER A 38 11.43 4.69 2.66
C SER A 38 11.74 5.95 1.88
N ILE A 39 11.72 7.10 2.56
CA ILE A 39 12.04 8.41 1.97
C ILE A 39 13.51 8.43 1.50
N PRO A 40 14.52 8.01 2.31
CA PRO A 40 15.91 8.04 1.88
C PRO A 40 16.19 7.13 0.69
N ASP A 41 15.53 5.99 0.60
CA ASP A 41 15.73 5.02 -0.50
C ASP A 41 14.83 5.28 -1.71
N ARG A 42 13.85 6.18 -1.57
CA ARG A 42 12.88 6.50 -2.61
C ARG A 42 12.18 5.24 -3.13
N LYS A 43 11.75 4.41 -2.18
CA LYS A 43 11.03 3.17 -2.43
C LYS A 43 9.72 3.13 -1.65
N LEU A 44 8.72 2.51 -2.24
CA LEU A 44 7.44 2.18 -1.62
C LEU A 44 7.25 0.67 -1.69
N ALA A 45 6.90 0.05 -0.58
CA ALA A 45 6.52 -1.35 -0.50
C ALA A 45 5.04 -1.50 -0.16
N LEU A 46 4.35 -2.39 -0.87
CA LEU A 46 3.08 -2.95 -0.45
C LEU A 46 3.39 -4.17 0.42
N VAL A 47 2.94 -4.13 1.67
CA VAL A 47 3.16 -5.19 2.65
C VAL A 47 1.82 -5.87 2.94
N GLU A 48 1.77 -7.18 2.82
CA GLU A 48 0.60 -8.02 3.14
C GLU A 48 1.04 -9.10 4.13
N ASP A 49 0.31 -9.26 5.23
CA ASP A 49 0.62 -10.22 6.31
C ASP A 49 2.08 -10.17 6.77
N GLY A 50 2.61 -8.94 6.89
CA GLY A 50 3.97 -8.67 7.37
C GLY A 50 5.08 -8.87 6.34
N ARG A 51 4.76 -9.22 5.09
CA ARG A 51 5.75 -9.44 4.01
C ARG A 51 5.59 -8.41 2.91
N ALA A 52 6.70 -7.88 2.41
CA ALA A 52 6.68 -7.05 1.21
C ALA A 52 6.34 -7.91 -0.02
N VAL A 53 5.16 -7.68 -0.59
CA VAL A 53 4.68 -8.43 -1.77
C VAL A 53 5.02 -7.70 -3.07
N LYS A 54 5.28 -6.39 -3.00
CA LYS A 54 5.71 -5.59 -4.14
C LYS A 54 6.50 -4.37 -3.66
N ILE A 55 7.54 -4.01 -4.40
CA ILE A 55 8.36 -2.81 -4.15
C ILE A 55 8.38 -1.98 -5.43
N TYR A 56 8.17 -0.66 -5.28
CA TYR A 56 8.13 0.30 -6.38
C TYR A 56 9.15 1.42 -6.17
N PRO A 57 9.82 1.89 -7.21
CA PRO A 57 10.57 3.14 -7.16
C PRO A 57 9.60 4.33 -7.09
N VAL A 58 9.91 5.34 -6.30
CA VAL A 58 9.06 6.52 -6.14
C VAL A 58 9.85 7.82 -6.17
N ALA A 59 9.17 8.94 -6.45
CA ALA A 59 9.69 10.25 -6.12
C ALA A 59 9.12 10.70 -4.78
N VAL A 60 9.95 11.36 -3.99
CA VAL A 60 9.60 11.91 -2.68
C VAL A 60 9.71 13.44 -2.70
N GLY A 61 9.33 14.09 -1.61
CA GLY A 61 9.45 15.53 -1.45
C GLY A 61 10.86 16.05 -1.66
N ALA A 62 10.99 17.22 -2.30
CA ALA A 62 12.25 17.94 -2.41
C ALA A 62 12.69 18.48 -1.05
N ALA A 63 13.97 18.87 -0.91
CA ALA A 63 14.54 19.31 0.36
C ALA A 63 13.76 20.47 1.02
N HIS A 64 13.20 21.39 0.22
CA HIS A 64 12.41 22.52 0.69
C HIS A 64 10.91 22.21 0.90
N THR A 65 10.46 21.03 0.45
CA THR A 65 9.10 20.52 0.62
C THR A 65 9.15 19.01 0.91
N PRO A 66 9.72 18.58 2.03
CA PRO A 66 9.95 17.17 2.30
C PRO A 66 8.66 16.39 2.46
N SER A 67 8.70 15.12 2.11
CA SER A 67 7.64 14.19 2.49
C SER A 67 7.59 14.07 4.01
N PRO A 68 6.40 14.14 4.63
CA PRO A 68 6.28 14.04 6.08
C PRO A 68 6.58 12.62 6.56
N ALA A 69 7.40 12.46 7.58
CA ALA A 69 7.51 11.17 8.27
C ALA A 69 6.31 10.93 9.19
N GLY A 70 6.00 9.66 9.45
CA GLY A 70 4.95 9.25 10.38
C GLY A 70 3.97 8.24 9.79
N SER A 71 2.89 8.01 10.55
CA SER A 71 1.84 7.05 10.21
C SER A 71 0.58 7.78 9.74
N PHE A 72 0.01 7.28 8.66
CA PHE A 72 -1.18 7.81 8.00
C PHE A 72 -2.14 6.67 7.68
N THR A 73 -3.32 7.02 7.18
CA THR A 73 -4.32 6.08 6.69
C THR A 73 -4.80 6.53 5.32
N VAL A 74 -5.10 5.60 4.44
CA VAL A 74 -5.78 5.90 3.17
C VAL A 74 -7.21 6.34 3.48
N ILE A 75 -7.57 7.57 3.11
CA ILE A 75 -8.91 8.12 3.38
C ILE A 75 -9.75 8.34 2.13
N VAL A 76 -9.10 8.39 0.96
CA VAL A 76 -9.80 8.58 -0.31
C VAL A 76 -9.00 7.95 -1.46
N ARG A 77 -9.73 7.43 -2.44
CA ARG A 77 -9.17 6.86 -3.68
C ARG A 77 -9.93 7.43 -4.87
N VAL A 78 -9.20 8.04 -5.80
CA VAL A 78 -9.79 8.66 -7.00
C VAL A 78 -9.13 8.12 -8.25
N ALA A 79 -9.93 7.52 -9.12
CA ALA A 79 -9.54 7.17 -10.48
C ALA A 79 -9.74 8.41 -11.39
N HIS A 80 -8.76 8.66 -12.26
CA HIS A 80 -8.78 9.79 -13.19
C HIS A 80 -9.03 11.13 -12.49
N PRO A 81 -8.16 11.54 -11.52
CA PRO A 81 -8.35 12.76 -10.75
C PRO A 81 -8.22 14.01 -11.62
N THR A 82 -8.99 15.04 -11.29
CA THR A 82 -8.70 16.42 -11.72
C THR A 82 -7.70 17.03 -10.75
N TRP A 83 -6.67 17.66 -11.26
CA TRP A 83 -5.73 18.40 -10.42
C TRP A 83 -6.16 19.87 -10.29
N TYR A 84 -6.21 20.34 -9.05
CA TYR A 84 -6.53 21.73 -8.70
C TYR A 84 -5.27 22.36 -8.10
N GLY A 85 -4.57 23.15 -8.89
CA GLY A 85 -3.39 23.91 -8.46
C GLY A 85 -3.62 25.41 -8.40
N PRO A 86 -2.63 26.17 -7.92
CA PRO A 86 -2.71 27.63 -7.87
C PRO A 86 -2.99 28.21 -9.27
N GLY A 87 -4.18 28.82 -9.44
CA GLY A 87 -4.59 29.46 -10.69
C GLY A 87 -4.77 28.55 -11.89
N LYS A 88 -4.79 27.22 -11.69
CA LYS A 88 -4.88 26.26 -12.80
C LYS A 88 -5.65 25.01 -12.39
N VAL A 89 -6.53 24.54 -13.28
CA VAL A 89 -7.23 23.27 -13.19
C VAL A 89 -6.79 22.40 -14.38
N VAL A 90 -6.36 21.18 -14.10
CA VAL A 90 -5.95 20.22 -15.15
C VAL A 90 -6.87 19.01 -15.08
N PRO A 91 -7.69 18.76 -16.11
CA PRO A 91 -8.56 17.58 -16.17
C PRO A 91 -7.75 16.29 -16.26
N PRO A 92 -8.40 15.13 -16.10
CA PRO A 92 -7.75 13.82 -16.32
C PRO A 92 -7.08 13.74 -17.71
N GLY A 93 -5.92 13.13 -17.78
CA GLY A 93 -5.19 12.97 -19.04
C GLY A 93 -3.67 12.95 -18.86
N LYS A 94 -2.96 12.85 -19.98
CA LYS A 94 -1.48 12.69 -20.01
C LYS A 94 -0.73 13.88 -19.37
N SER A 95 -1.28 15.08 -19.41
CA SER A 95 -0.70 16.31 -18.85
C SER A 95 -1.02 16.50 -17.36
N ASN A 96 -1.89 15.66 -16.77
CA ASN A 96 -2.27 15.81 -15.37
C ASN A 96 -1.10 15.40 -14.46
N PRO A 97 -0.63 16.28 -13.56
CA PRO A 97 0.50 15.99 -12.68
C PRO A 97 0.24 14.88 -11.66
N LEU A 98 -1.05 14.55 -11.39
CA LEU A 98 -1.42 13.44 -10.52
C LEU A 98 -1.46 12.07 -11.24
N GLY A 99 -1.32 12.08 -12.58
CA GLY A 99 -1.47 10.86 -13.36
C GLY A 99 -2.88 10.25 -13.28
N PRO A 100 -3.01 8.92 -13.49
CA PRO A 100 -4.31 8.26 -13.61
C PRO A 100 -4.98 7.96 -12.26
N ARG A 101 -4.25 8.01 -11.13
CA ARG A 101 -4.76 7.61 -9.81
C ARG A 101 -4.25 8.54 -8.72
N TRP A 102 -5.12 8.78 -7.73
CA TRP A 102 -4.83 9.47 -6.49
C TRP A 102 -5.26 8.63 -5.30
N ILE A 103 -4.36 8.41 -4.36
CA ILE A 103 -4.58 7.76 -3.06
C ILE A 103 -4.29 8.81 -2.00
N GLY A 104 -5.34 9.42 -1.45
CA GLY A 104 -5.22 10.50 -0.46
C GLY A 104 -5.06 9.94 0.95
N LEU A 105 -4.20 10.61 1.72
CA LEU A 105 -3.84 10.21 3.09
C LEU A 105 -4.58 11.05 4.13
N SER A 106 -4.66 10.54 5.36
CA SER A 106 -5.25 11.23 6.52
C SER A 106 -4.59 12.59 6.82
N ARG A 107 -3.39 12.85 6.31
CA ARG A 107 -2.78 14.18 6.31
C ARG A 107 -3.28 14.98 5.10
N LYS A 108 -4.00 16.07 5.38
CA LYS A 108 -4.58 16.94 4.34
C LYS A 108 -3.53 17.43 3.33
N GLY A 109 -3.83 17.26 2.04
CA GLY A 109 -2.98 17.72 0.94
C GLY A 109 -1.88 16.71 0.56
N TYR A 110 -1.74 15.58 1.26
CA TYR A 110 -0.75 14.55 0.96
C TYR A 110 -1.39 13.30 0.38
N GLY A 111 -0.68 12.66 -0.52
CA GLY A 111 -1.15 11.43 -1.18
C GLY A 111 -0.04 10.71 -1.95
N ILE A 112 -0.43 9.57 -2.48
CA ILE A 112 0.36 8.74 -3.41
C ILE A 112 -0.35 8.79 -4.74
N HIS A 113 0.37 9.11 -5.83
CA HIS A 113 -0.26 9.33 -7.13
C HIS A 113 0.69 9.04 -8.30
N GLY A 114 0.16 8.99 -9.50
CA GLY A 114 0.94 8.90 -10.72
C GLY A 114 1.66 10.20 -11.07
N THR A 115 2.07 10.37 -12.32
CA THR A 115 2.77 11.58 -12.73
C THR A 115 2.69 11.81 -14.23
N SER A 116 2.71 13.08 -14.65
CA SER A 116 2.99 13.48 -16.03
C SER A 116 4.50 13.60 -16.33
N ASN A 117 5.35 13.47 -15.29
CA ASN A 117 6.81 13.53 -15.40
C ASN A 117 7.46 12.24 -14.86
N PRO A 118 7.52 11.15 -15.63
CA PRO A 118 8.10 9.88 -15.18
C PRO A 118 9.59 9.96 -14.87
N ARG A 119 10.32 10.94 -15.40
CA ARG A 119 11.74 11.15 -15.09
C ARG A 119 12.00 11.64 -13.67
N SER A 120 10.95 12.06 -12.96
CA SER A 120 11.05 12.45 -11.55
C SER A 120 11.15 11.25 -10.59
N ILE A 121 10.77 10.05 -11.03
CA ILE A 121 10.83 8.85 -10.19
C ILE A 121 12.28 8.53 -9.81
N GLY A 122 12.49 8.12 -8.56
CA GLY A 122 13.80 7.92 -7.96
C GLY A 122 14.50 9.20 -7.48
N ARG A 123 13.81 10.37 -7.52
CA ARG A 123 14.38 11.68 -7.15
C ARG A 123 13.57 12.37 -6.04
N PRO A 124 14.19 13.26 -5.25
CA PRO A 124 13.49 14.17 -4.35
C PRO A 124 12.94 15.37 -5.16
N ALA A 125 11.76 15.20 -5.77
CA ALA A 125 11.26 16.13 -6.81
C ALA A 125 9.78 16.55 -6.63
N SER A 126 9.11 16.10 -5.55
CA SER A 126 7.70 16.48 -5.30
C SER A 126 7.58 17.62 -4.28
N HIS A 127 6.36 18.08 -4.07
CA HIS A 127 6.01 18.99 -2.98
C HIS A 127 5.55 18.24 -1.72
N GLY A 128 6.10 17.04 -1.50
CA GLY A 128 5.84 16.21 -0.32
C GLY A 128 5.00 14.96 -0.59
N CYS A 129 4.19 14.92 -1.64
CA CYS A 129 3.47 13.71 -2.07
C CYS A 129 4.45 12.65 -2.61
N ILE A 130 4.01 11.40 -2.63
CA ILE A 130 4.74 10.30 -3.24
C ILE A 130 4.27 10.13 -4.68
N ARG A 131 5.21 10.24 -5.63
CA ARG A 131 4.92 10.01 -7.05
C ARG A 131 5.40 8.64 -7.48
N MET A 132 4.58 7.96 -8.27
CA MET A 132 4.85 6.65 -8.85
C MET A 132 4.80 6.71 -10.38
N HIS A 133 5.39 5.74 -11.06
CA HIS A 133 5.04 5.51 -12.46
C HIS A 133 3.54 5.24 -12.59
N ASN A 134 2.93 5.63 -13.70
CA ASN A 134 1.48 5.51 -13.87
C ASN A 134 1.00 4.04 -13.80
N ALA A 135 1.74 3.11 -14.39
CA ALA A 135 1.42 1.68 -14.30
C ALA A 135 1.51 1.17 -12.85
N ASP A 136 2.53 1.60 -12.10
CA ASP A 136 2.75 1.18 -10.72
C ASP A 136 1.65 1.69 -9.79
N VAL A 137 1.22 2.94 -9.95
CA VAL A 137 0.12 3.46 -9.12
C VAL A 137 -1.22 2.84 -9.49
N GLU A 138 -1.43 2.41 -10.72
CA GLU A 138 -2.63 1.66 -11.12
C GLU A 138 -2.65 0.28 -10.46
N GLU A 139 -1.52 -0.42 -10.45
CA GLU A 139 -1.36 -1.70 -9.75
C GLU A 139 -1.59 -1.54 -8.24
N LEU A 140 -0.93 -0.56 -7.61
CA LEU A 140 -1.11 -0.28 -6.19
C LEU A 140 -2.57 0.08 -5.86
N PHE A 141 -3.18 0.95 -6.67
CA PHE A 141 -4.56 1.40 -6.49
C PHE A 141 -5.55 0.23 -6.54
N ALA A 142 -5.33 -0.77 -7.39
CA ALA A 142 -6.21 -1.95 -7.46
C ALA A 142 -6.17 -2.81 -6.19
N ARG A 143 -5.09 -2.72 -5.42
CA ARG A 143 -4.84 -3.57 -4.24
C ARG A 143 -5.15 -2.90 -2.92
N VAL A 144 -4.98 -1.58 -2.79
CA VAL A 144 -5.19 -0.86 -1.53
C VAL A 144 -6.65 -0.47 -1.32
N ALA A 145 -7.06 -0.31 -0.07
CA ALA A 145 -8.40 0.08 0.34
C ALA A 145 -8.38 1.33 1.23
N ILE A 146 -9.51 2.00 1.36
CA ILE A 146 -9.71 3.02 2.40
C ILE A 146 -9.59 2.31 3.76
N GLY A 147 -8.82 2.90 4.68
CA GLY A 147 -8.50 2.31 5.97
C GLY A 147 -7.12 1.64 6.04
N ASP A 148 -6.49 1.32 4.90
CA ASP A 148 -5.14 0.75 4.90
C ASP A 148 -4.13 1.71 5.54
N ALA A 149 -3.23 1.16 6.36
CA ALA A 149 -2.17 1.91 7.02
C ALA A 149 -1.08 2.32 6.02
N VAL A 150 -0.52 3.50 6.22
CA VAL A 150 0.58 4.04 5.41
C VAL A 150 1.64 4.64 6.32
N GLU A 151 2.87 4.17 6.21
CA GLU A 151 3.98 4.56 7.07
C GLU A 151 5.11 5.16 6.23
N PHE A 152 5.51 6.39 6.54
CA PHE A 152 6.63 7.07 5.90
C PHE A 152 7.80 7.17 6.87
N TYR A 153 8.94 6.60 6.49
CA TYR A 153 10.16 6.57 7.26
C TYR A 153 11.17 7.57 6.68
N ALA A 154 11.60 8.52 7.50
CA ALA A 154 12.67 9.48 7.15
C ALA A 154 14.07 8.88 7.29
N GLU A 155 14.19 7.77 8.01
CA GLU A 155 15.45 7.10 8.31
C GLU A 155 15.37 5.61 7.97
N ARG A 156 16.52 4.97 7.79
CA ARG A 156 16.64 3.52 7.62
C ARG A 156 16.58 2.83 8.98
N THR A 157 15.38 2.49 9.40
CA THR A 157 15.12 1.72 10.63
C THR A 157 15.21 0.22 10.36
N ASP A 158 15.22 -0.60 11.43
CA ASP A 158 15.16 -2.08 11.32
C ASP A 158 13.91 -2.53 10.54
N GLU A 159 12.80 -1.79 10.67
CA GLU A 159 11.59 -2.06 9.90
C GLU A 159 11.80 -1.83 8.41
N VAL A 160 12.42 -0.71 8.04
CA VAL A 160 12.78 -0.40 6.65
C VAL A 160 13.71 -1.46 6.08
N ALA A 161 14.74 -1.86 6.85
CA ALA A 161 15.67 -2.90 6.44
C ALA A 161 14.97 -4.25 6.19
N ARG A 162 14.05 -4.63 7.08
CA ARG A 162 13.26 -5.86 6.98
C ARG A 162 12.34 -5.85 5.76
N VAL A 163 11.63 -4.74 5.54
CA VAL A 163 10.66 -4.61 4.44
C VAL A 163 11.34 -4.57 3.07
N PHE A 164 12.47 -3.89 2.96
CA PHE A 164 13.17 -3.69 1.68
C PHE A 164 14.34 -4.66 1.43
N GLY A 165 14.66 -5.55 2.39
CA GLY A 165 15.72 -6.55 2.26
C GLY A 165 17.12 -5.94 2.21
N MET A 166 17.39 -4.94 3.05
CA MET A 166 18.66 -4.20 3.09
C MET A 166 19.43 -4.49 4.38
#